data_5c87730506882818d56c00822d8df857
#
_entry.id   5c87730506882818d56c00822d8df857
#
_cell.length_a   1.000
_cell.length_b   1.000
_cell.length_c   1.000
_cell.angle_alpha   90.00
_cell.angle_beta   90.00
_cell.angle_gamma   90.00
#
_symmetry.space_group_name_H-M   'P 1'
#
loop_
_entity.id
_entity.type
_entity.pdbx_description
1 polymer ?
#
loop_
_entity_poly.entity_id
_entity_poly.type
_entity_poly.pdbx_seq_one_letter_code
_entity_poly.pdbx_strand_id
1 'polypeptide(L)'
;RAVPSYSRAAQAAPSRKPVRGTAASAGKLRVIPLGGLNEIGKNMTALEFGDDIIVIDCGNTFPDDELLGIDLVIPDVTYLIQNRQKVRGIVLTHAHEDHIGALPYVLRDLRVPVYCTALTAGIISLRLNEHKNLGKIRINRKKAGDRFRLGCFDVEMIRVNHSVPDAVALAIKTPVGVVVFSGDFKIDTTPVNQEMTDLERFGKLGRDGVLLLCQESTNAERPGFTSSE
;
A
#
# COMPACT_ATOMS: atom_id res chain seq x y z
N ARG A 1 -41.46 28.72 -1.63
CA ARG A 1 -40.20 29.50 -1.54
C ARG A 1 -39.18 28.77 -2.40
N ALA A 2 -38.73 29.40 -3.49
CA ALA A 2 -37.78 28.86 -4.42
C ALA A 2 -36.35 28.92 -3.84
N VAL A 3 -35.60 27.86 -4.01
CA VAL A 3 -34.17 27.76 -3.61
C VAL A 3 -33.32 28.35 -4.75
N PRO A 4 -32.39 29.26 -4.50
CA PRO A 4 -31.57 29.84 -5.59
C PRO A 4 -30.53 28.80 -6.06
N SER A 5 -30.46 28.57 -7.37
CA SER A 5 -29.42 27.77 -8.02
C SER A 5 -28.14 28.59 -8.10
N TYR A 6 -27.10 28.14 -7.39
CA TYR A 6 -25.73 28.65 -7.54
C TYR A 6 -25.01 27.90 -8.66
N SER A 7 -24.98 28.49 -9.87
CA SER A 7 -24.02 28.08 -10.88
C SER A 7 -22.67 28.72 -10.61
N ARG A 8 -21.74 27.97 -10.06
CA ARG A 8 -20.35 28.40 -9.89
C ARG A 8 -19.56 28.00 -11.13
N ALA A 9 -19.20 28.96 -11.96
CA ALA A 9 -18.27 28.77 -13.05
C ALA A 9 -16.93 28.25 -12.50
N ALA A 10 -16.50 27.08 -12.94
CA ALA A 10 -15.20 26.53 -12.61
C ALA A 10 -14.12 27.41 -13.27
N GLN A 11 -13.40 28.19 -12.48
CA GLN A 11 -12.18 28.85 -12.93
C GLN A 11 -11.10 27.79 -13.15
N ALA A 12 -10.61 27.71 -14.38
CA ALA A 12 -9.48 26.83 -14.74
C ALA A 12 -8.25 27.20 -13.91
N ALA A 13 -7.68 26.21 -13.22
CA ALA A 13 -6.44 26.37 -12.49
C ALA A 13 -5.27 26.73 -13.43
N PRO A 14 -4.34 27.60 -13.04
CA PRO A 14 -3.22 27.99 -13.88
C PRO A 14 -2.32 26.77 -14.17
N SER A 15 -2.02 26.55 -15.45
CA SER A 15 -1.10 25.52 -15.91
C SER A 15 0.31 25.74 -15.34
N ARG A 16 0.73 24.88 -14.42
CA ARG A 16 2.10 24.91 -13.88
C ARG A 16 3.07 24.29 -14.87
N LYS A 17 4.13 25.01 -15.23
CA LYS A 17 5.25 24.48 -16.00
C LYS A 17 5.92 23.35 -15.20
N PRO A 18 6.27 22.20 -15.82
CA PRO A 18 6.96 21.13 -15.13
C PRO A 18 8.33 21.63 -14.64
N VAL A 19 8.63 21.38 -13.37
CA VAL A 19 9.96 21.58 -12.80
C VAL A 19 10.91 20.62 -13.51
N ARG A 20 11.89 21.16 -14.24
CA ARG A 20 12.97 20.36 -14.84
C ARG A 20 13.81 19.72 -13.73
N GLY A 21 13.49 18.48 -13.37
CA GLY A 21 14.39 17.61 -12.63
C GLY A 21 15.56 17.18 -13.52
N THR A 22 16.72 17.04 -12.91
CA THR A 22 17.96 16.46 -13.50
C THR A 22 17.62 15.20 -14.29
N ALA A 23 18.26 15.01 -15.46
CA ALA A 23 18.02 13.94 -16.42
C ALA A 23 17.80 12.58 -15.72
N ALA A 24 16.53 12.16 -15.65
CA ALA A 24 16.15 10.84 -15.18
C ALA A 24 16.60 9.82 -16.23
N SER A 25 17.21 8.73 -15.79
CA SER A 25 17.49 7.56 -16.63
C SER A 25 16.21 7.20 -17.41
N ALA A 26 16.33 6.88 -18.69
CA ALA A 26 15.21 6.58 -19.60
C ALA A 26 14.51 5.23 -19.24
N GLY A 27 14.05 5.07 -18.01
CA GLY A 27 13.33 3.90 -17.50
C GLY A 27 11.83 4.17 -17.37
N LYS A 28 11.03 3.12 -17.50
CA LYS A 28 9.59 3.16 -17.25
C LYS A 28 9.31 2.59 -15.86
N LEU A 29 8.55 3.33 -15.06
CA LEU A 29 7.95 2.77 -13.85
C LEU A 29 6.78 1.88 -14.29
N ARG A 30 6.78 0.64 -13.84
CA ARG A 30 5.66 -0.29 -13.99
C ARG A 30 4.94 -0.43 -12.67
N VAL A 31 3.64 -0.32 -12.69
CA VAL A 31 2.74 -0.66 -11.60
C VAL A 31 2.02 -1.93 -12.01
N ILE A 32 2.22 -3.00 -11.28
CA ILE A 32 1.77 -4.34 -11.64
C ILE A 32 0.88 -4.86 -10.52
N PRO A 33 -0.44 -4.68 -10.60
CA PRO A 33 -1.37 -5.30 -9.67
C PRO A 33 -1.32 -6.82 -9.85
N LEU A 34 -1.08 -7.55 -8.77
CA LEU A 34 -1.11 -9.01 -8.71
C LEU A 34 -2.42 -9.50 -8.08
N GLY A 35 -3.10 -8.63 -7.35
CA GLY A 35 -4.41 -8.80 -6.76
C GLY A 35 -4.94 -7.49 -6.20
N GLY A 36 -6.19 -7.45 -5.74
CA GLY A 36 -6.82 -6.28 -5.13
C GLY A 36 -7.33 -5.22 -6.12
N LEU A 37 -7.22 -5.46 -7.44
CA LEU A 37 -7.74 -4.55 -8.45
C LEU A 37 -9.10 -5.05 -8.96
N ASN A 38 -10.14 -4.24 -8.81
CA ASN A 38 -11.53 -4.58 -9.15
C ASN A 38 -12.07 -5.82 -8.39
N GLU A 39 -11.53 -6.04 -7.20
CA GLU A 39 -11.94 -7.11 -6.29
C GLU A 39 -11.66 -6.67 -4.85
N ILE A 40 -12.25 -7.37 -3.88
CA ILE A 40 -11.94 -7.20 -2.45
C ILE A 40 -11.01 -8.33 -2.01
N GLY A 41 -9.96 -7.97 -1.31
CA GLY A 41 -8.94 -8.92 -0.83
C GLY A 41 -7.80 -9.13 -1.82
N LYS A 42 -6.88 -10.01 -1.48
CA LYS A 42 -5.63 -10.32 -2.23
C LYS A 42 -4.79 -9.09 -2.57
N ASN A 43 -4.81 -8.07 -1.71
CA ASN A 43 -4.08 -6.84 -1.97
C ASN A 43 -2.59 -7.12 -2.16
N MET A 44 -2.11 -6.91 -3.38
CA MET A 44 -0.72 -7.11 -3.74
C MET A 44 -0.38 -6.35 -5.01
N THR A 45 0.56 -5.41 -4.93
CA THR A 45 1.00 -4.65 -6.09
C THR A 45 2.52 -4.59 -6.13
N ALA A 46 3.11 -4.88 -7.28
CA ALA A 46 4.55 -4.69 -7.51
C ALA A 46 4.80 -3.35 -8.21
N LEU A 47 5.81 -2.63 -7.74
CA LEU A 47 6.42 -1.50 -8.43
C LEU A 47 7.77 -1.92 -8.99
N GLU A 48 7.96 -1.80 -10.30
CA GLU A 48 9.23 -2.10 -10.96
C GLU A 48 9.78 -0.88 -11.66
N PHE A 49 11.09 -0.64 -11.44
CA PHE A 49 11.85 0.33 -12.20
C PHE A 49 13.28 -0.20 -12.44
N GLY A 50 13.62 -0.45 -13.70
CA GLY A 50 14.91 -1.05 -14.07
C GLY A 50 15.10 -2.43 -13.47
N ASP A 51 16.11 -2.57 -12.62
CA ASP A 51 16.45 -3.84 -11.96
C ASP A 51 15.96 -3.92 -10.50
N ASP A 52 15.07 -3.03 -10.10
CA ASP A 52 14.50 -3.03 -8.76
C ASP A 52 13.00 -3.23 -8.79
N ILE A 53 12.52 -4.14 -7.95
CA ILE A 53 11.11 -4.41 -7.68
C ILE A 53 10.87 -4.31 -6.18
N ILE A 54 9.83 -3.60 -5.78
CA ILE A 54 9.27 -3.69 -4.43
C ILE A 54 7.83 -4.15 -4.52
N VAL A 55 7.36 -4.85 -3.49
CA VAL A 55 6.00 -5.34 -3.40
C VAL A 55 5.30 -4.61 -2.26
N ILE A 56 4.11 -4.12 -2.52
CA ILE A 56 3.23 -3.49 -1.54
C ILE A 56 2.13 -4.47 -1.22
N ASP A 57 2.04 -4.82 0.06
CA ASP A 57 1.15 -5.83 0.63
C ASP A 57 1.33 -7.24 0.04
N CYS A 58 0.74 -8.22 0.69
CA CYS A 58 0.81 -9.64 0.32
C CYS A 58 -0.40 -10.36 0.92
N GLY A 59 -1.57 -9.96 0.47
CA GLY A 59 -2.84 -10.38 1.02
C GLY A 59 -3.40 -11.64 0.40
N ASN A 60 -4.37 -12.22 1.10
CA ASN A 60 -5.20 -13.30 0.59
C ASN A 60 -6.67 -12.85 0.47
N THR A 61 -7.48 -13.71 -0.09
CA THR A 61 -8.94 -13.67 0.08
C THR A 61 -9.44 -15.06 0.47
N PHE A 62 -10.65 -15.12 1.00
CA PHE A 62 -11.32 -16.39 1.26
C PHE A 62 -12.04 -16.86 -0.01
N PRO A 63 -12.13 -18.17 -0.22
CA PRO A 63 -12.82 -18.71 -1.39
C PRO A 63 -14.33 -18.45 -1.32
N ASP A 64 -14.94 -18.30 -2.48
CA ASP A 64 -16.38 -18.31 -2.62
C ASP A 64 -16.95 -19.72 -2.38
N ASP A 65 -18.25 -19.82 -2.14
CA ASP A 65 -18.94 -21.09 -1.85
C ASP A 65 -18.81 -22.13 -2.97
N GLU A 66 -18.45 -21.72 -4.19
CA GLU A 66 -18.21 -22.59 -5.33
C GLU A 66 -16.85 -23.31 -5.30
N LEU A 67 -15.91 -22.81 -4.50
CA LEU A 67 -14.54 -23.35 -4.40
C LEU A 67 -14.42 -24.37 -3.26
N LEU A 68 -15.15 -25.47 -3.38
CA LEU A 68 -15.17 -26.52 -2.35
C LEU A 68 -13.79 -27.13 -2.09
N GLY A 69 -13.40 -27.18 -0.79
CA GLY A 69 -12.11 -27.75 -0.37
C GLY A 69 -10.91 -26.82 -0.53
N ILE A 70 -11.14 -25.55 -0.87
CA ILE A 70 -10.14 -24.49 -0.88
C ILE A 70 -10.28 -23.67 0.41
N ASP A 71 -9.19 -23.52 1.16
CA ASP A 71 -9.19 -22.74 2.41
C ASP A 71 -8.80 -21.28 2.19
N LEU A 72 -8.03 -21.00 1.13
CA LEU A 72 -7.42 -19.70 0.92
C LEU A 72 -7.11 -19.48 -0.57
N VAL A 73 -7.33 -18.25 -1.04
CA VAL A 73 -6.94 -17.81 -2.39
C VAL A 73 -5.86 -16.73 -2.27
N ILE A 74 -4.75 -16.91 -2.98
CA ILE A 74 -3.62 -15.99 -2.96
C ILE A 74 -3.36 -15.44 -4.37
N PRO A 75 -2.68 -14.29 -4.50
CA PRO A 75 -2.25 -13.76 -5.80
C PRO A 75 -1.32 -14.72 -6.56
N ASP A 76 -1.37 -14.68 -7.88
CA ASP A 76 -0.35 -15.33 -8.72
C ASP A 76 0.96 -14.51 -8.67
N VAL A 77 1.97 -15.10 -8.04
CA VAL A 77 3.29 -14.47 -7.86
C VAL A 77 4.34 -14.97 -8.85
N THR A 78 3.92 -15.66 -9.91
CA THR A 78 4.83 -16.19 -10.94
C THR A 78 5.76 -15.12 -11.48
N TYR A 79 5.25 -13.91 -11.73
CA TYR A 79 6.06 -12.78 -12.17
C TYR A 79 7.20 -12.45 -11.22
N LEU A 80 6.92 -12.41 -9.91
CA LEU A 80 7.92 -12.11 -8.87
C LEU A 80 8.96 -13.22 -8.76
N ILE A 81 8.54 -14.48 -8.85
CA ILE A 81 9.43 -15.64 -8.80
C ILE A 81 10.40 -15.62 -10.00
N GLN A 82 9.90 -15.34 -11.20
CA GLN A 82 10.72 -15.22 -12.41
C GLN A 82 11.73 -14.06 -12.34
N ASN A 83 11.39 -13.00 -11.59
CA ASN A 83 12.22 -11.81 -11.41
C ASN A 83 12.80 -11.69 -9.99
N ARG A 84 12.92 -12.80 -9.24
CA ARG A 84 13.27 -12.79 -7.81
C ARG A 84 14.56 -12.04 -7.47
N GLN A 85 15.54 -12.02 -8.37
CA GLN A 85 16.81 -11.30 -8.18
C GLN A 85 16.65 -9.77 -8.15
N LYS A 86 15.55 -9.26 -8.70
CA LYS A 86 15.19 -7.84 -8.69
C LYS A 86 14.38 -7.44 -7.47
N VAL A 87 13.72 -8.38 -6.79
CA VAL A 87 12.81 -8.07 -5.68
C VAL A 87 13.60 -7.68 -4.43
N ARG A 88 13.44 -6.43 -3.99
CA ARG A 88 14.17 -5.83 -2.85
C ARG A 88 13.49 -6.07 -1.51
N GLY A 89 12.19 -6.32 -1.51
CA GLY A 89 11.41 -6.59 -0.31
C GLY A 89 9.92 -6.40 -0.49
N ILE A 90 9.18 -6.78 0.56
CA ILE A 90 7.74 -6.56 0.68
C ILE A 90 7.52 -5.50 1.75
N VAL A 91 6.71 -4.49 1.47
CA VAL A 91 6.33 -3.42 2.40
C VAL A 91 4.85 -3.57 2.71
N LEU A 92 4.50 -3.74 3.98
CA LEU A 92 3.12 -3.95 4.42
C LEU A 92 2.55 -2.68 5.00
N THR A 93 1.30 -2.38 4.64
CA THR A 93 0.57 -1.21 5.11
C THR A 93 -0.01 -1.43 6.51
N HIS A 94 -0.62 -2.58 6.76
CA HIS A 94 -1.24 -2.95 8.04
C HIS A 94 -1.46 -4.48 8.15
N ALA A 95 -2.10 -4.94 9.21
CA ALA A 95 -2.12 -6.36 9.59
C ALA A 95 -3.42 -7.10 9.25
N HIS A 96 -4.31 -6.59 8.40
CA HIS A 96 -5.45 -7.36 7.93
C HIS A 96 -5.04 -8.50 7.00
N GLU A 97 -5.83 -9.57 7.00
CA GLU A 97 -5.55 -10.78 6.24
C GLU A 97 -5.41 -10.55 4.75
N ASP A 98 -6.25 -9.72 4.21
CA ASP A 98 -6.25 -9.34 2.80
C ASP A 98 -5.05 -8.45 2.40
N HIS A 99 -4.17 -8.11 3.37
CA HIS A 99 -2.90 -7.42 3.17
C HIS A 99 -1.67 -8.23 3.58
N ILE A 100 -1.83 -9.26 4.44
CA ILE A 100 -0.69 -10.06 4.94
C ILE A 100 -0.85 -11.57 4.78
N GLY A 101 -2.07 -12.06 4.52
CA GLY A 101 -2.39 -13.48 4.67
C GLY A 101 -1.69 -14.41 3.69
N ALA A 102 -1.24 -13.92 2.52
CA ALA A 102 -0.48 -14.71 1.56
C ALA A 102 1.01 -14.84 1.90
N LEU A 103 1.54 -14.04 2.85
CA LEU A 103 2.97 -14.02 3.19
C LEU A 103 3.59 -15.39 3.42
N PRO A 104 3.02 -16.32 4.22
CA PRO A 104 3.64 -17.60 4.47
C PRO A 104 3.85 -18.43 3.21
N TYR A 105 2.96 -18.29 2.26
CA TYR A 105 2.98 -19.03 1.00
C TYR A 105 3.96 -18.40 0.02
N VAL A 106 3.92 -17.09 -0.13
CA VAL A 106 4.78 -16.33 -1.06
C VAL A 106 6.25 -16.39 -0.61
N LEU A 107 6.54 -16.27 0.69
CA LEU A 107 7.90 -16.29 1.21
C LEU A 107 8.60 -17.65 1.14
N ARG A 108 7.88 -18.75 0.84
CA ARG A 108 8.51 -20.04 0.52
C ARG A 108 9.39 -19.95 -0.73
N ASP A 109 8.87 -19.27 -1.74
CA ASP A 109 9.48 -19.19 -3.06
C ASP A 109 10.25 -17.87 -3.26
N LEU A 110 9.79 -16.82 -2.60
CA LEU A 110 10.36 -15.47 -2.66
C LEU A 110 10.94 -15.06 -1.30
N ARG A 111 12.16 -15.49 -1.01
CA ARG A 111 12.85 -15.22 0.28
C ARG A 111 13.41 -13.81 0.32
N VAL A 112 12.57 -12.82 0.57
CA VAL A 112 12.93 -11.41 0.63
C VAL A 112 12.63 -10.81 2.01
N PRO A 113 13.27 -9.68 2.41
CA PRO A 113 12.94 -9.00 3.65
C PRO A 113 11.55 -8.39 3.62
N VAL A 114 10.89 -8.36 4.77
CA VAL A 114 9.59 -7.71 4.99
C VAL A 114 9.80 -6.46 5.83
N TYR A 115 9.09 -5.38 5.47
CA TYR A 115 9.11 -4.08 6.14
C TYR A 115 7.69 -3.74 6.57
N CYS A 116 7.48 -3.50 7.86
CA CYS A 116 6.14 -3.24 8.40
C CYS A 116 6.23 -2.56 9.76
N THR A 117 5.11 -2.10 10.28
CA THR A 117 4.99 -1.50 11.59
C THR A 117 5.09 -2.54 12.72
N ALA A 118 5.14 -2.09 13.96
CA ALA A 118 5.46 -2.97 15.10
C ALA A 118 4.36 -4.00 15.36
N LEU A 119 3.09 -3.59 15.32
CA LEU A 119 1.95 -4.49 15.51
C LEU A 119 1.88 -5.51 14.36
N THR A 120 1.99 -5.03 13.13
CA THR A 120 2.01 -5.89 11.94
C THR A 120 3.16 -6.91 12.03
N ALA A 121 4.35 -6.49 12.49
CA ALA A 121 5.48 -7.40 12.68
C ALA A 121 5.20 -8.47 13.74
N GLY A 122 4.49 -8.13 14.83
CA GLY A 122 4.05 -9.09 15.84
C GLY A 122 3.13 -10.16 15.25
N ILE A 123 2.09 -9.73 14.55
CA ILE A 123 1.08 -10.62 13.95
C ILE A 123 1.70 -11.55 12.90
N ILE A 124 2.48 -11.01 11.95
CA ILE A 124 3.13 -11.85 10.94
C ILE A 124 4.17 -12.80 11.54
N SER A 125 4.85 -12.41 12.63
CA SER A 125 5.80 -13.30 13.29
C SER A 125 5.11 -14.55 13.87
N LEU A 126 3.93 -14.39 14.47
CA LEU A 126 3.12 -15.51 14.97
C LEU A 126 2.74 -16.44 13.80
N ARG A 127 2.20 -15.87 12.72
CA ARG A 127 1.82 -16.65 11.54
C ARG A 127 2.97 -17.38 10.88
N LEU A 128 4.09 -16.71 10.67
CA LEU A 128 5.26 -17.33 10.04
C LEU A 128 5.83 -18.48 10.87
N ASN A 129 5.72 -18.41 12.22
CA ASN A 129 6.14 -19.48 13.11
C ASN A 129 5.30 -20.77 13.00
N GLU A 130 4.04 -20.66 12.55
CA GLU A 130 3.18 -21.82 12.28
C GLU A 130 3.66 -22.61 11.05
N HIS A 131 4.39 -21.96 10.15
CA HIS A 131 4.92 -22.54 8.91
C HIS A 131 6.37 -22.97 9.04
N LYS A 132 6.61 -24.16 9.61
CA LYS A 132 7.93 -24.70 9.99
C LYS A 132 8.99 -24.74 8.86
N ASN A 133 8.57 -24.69 7.59
CA ASN A 133 9.47 -24.84 6.43
C ASN A 133 9.96 -23.50 5.84
N LEU A 134 9.57 -22.36 6.41
CA LEU A 134 9.95 -21.05 5.87
C LEU A 134 11.40 -20.65 6.16
N GLY A 135 12.01 -21.21 7.19
CA GLY A 135 13.29 -20.73 7.67
C GLY A 135 13.20 -19.33 8.28
N LYS A 136 14.34 -18.69 8.47
CA LYS A 136 14.38 -17.35 9.10
C LYS A 136 14.07 -16.27 8.07
N ILE A 137 12.93 -15.59 8.24
CA ILE A 137 12.54 -14.40 7.46
C ILE A 137 13.01 -13.13 8.19
N ARG A 138 13.60 -12.20 7.45
CA ARG A 138 14.02 -10.90 7.99
C ARG A 138 12.86 -9.94 8.03
N ILE A 139 12.34 -9.62 9.20
CA ILE A 139 11.30 -8.61 9.44
C ILE A 139 11.97 -7.33 9.94
N ASN A 140 11.81 -6.24 9.19
CA ASN A 140 12.35 -4.92 9.51
C ASN A 140 11.22 -4.05 10.06
N ARG A 141 11.21 -3.86 11.38
CA ARG A 141 10.20 -3.03 12.05
C ARG A 141 10.45 -1.55 11.73
N LYS A 142 9.38 -0.87 11.39
CA LYS A 142 9.31 0.55 11.07
C LYS A 142 8.17 1.20 11.86
N LYS A 143 8.06 2.51 11.76
CA LYS A 143 6.95 3.29 12.32
C LYS A 143 6.55 4.40 11.35
N ALA A 144 5.38 4.97 11.56
CA ALA A 144 4.96 6.17 10.84
C ALA A 144 6.02 7.28 10.97
N GLY A 145 6.32 7.95 9.87
CA GLY A 145 7.39 8.92 9.71
C GLY A 145 8.74 8.35 9.29
N ASP A 146 8.96 7.02 9.39
CA ASP A 146 10.21 6.41 8.95
C ASP A 146 10.35 6.43 7.43
N ARG A 147 11.62 6.63 7.00
CA ARG A 147 12.03 6.56 5.60
C ARG A 147 13.14 5.55 5.44
N PHE A 148 13.07 4.79 4.36
CA PHE A 148 14.08 3.78 4.05
C PHE A 148 14.17 3.53 2.55
N ARG A 149 15.30 2.99 2.11
CA ARG A 149 15.57 2.76 0.71
C ARG A 149 15.54 1.29 0.34
N LEU A 150 14.89 0.99 -0.79
CA LEU A 150 14.83 -0.34 -1.39
C LEU A 150 15.21 -0.22 -2.88
N GLY A 151 16.44 -0.51 -3.22
CA GLY A 151 16.97 -0.26 -4.56
C GLY A 151 16.87 1.22 -4.92
N CYS A 152 16.18 1.54 -6.02
CA CYS A 152 15.94 2.91 -6.48
C CYS A 152 14.73 3.59 -5.82
N PHE A 153 13.98 2.89 -4.96
CA PHE A 153 12.79 3.40 -4.29
C PHE A 153 13.13 3.95 -2.90
N ASP A 154 12.74 5.20 -2.61
CA ASP A 154 12.74 5.75 -1.26
C ASP A 154 11.32 5.69 -0.71
N VAL A 155 11.10 4.85 0.30
CA VAL A 155 9.79 4.59 0.91
C VAL A 155 9.65 5.38 2.20
N GLU A 156 8.54 6.09 2.33
CA GLU A 156 8.12 6.80 3.55
C GLU A 156 6.80 6.21 4.04
N MET A 157 6.72 5.89 5.33
CA MET A 157 5.49 5.44 5.98
C MET A 157 4.75 6.65 6.59
N ILE A 158 3.48 6.82 6.24
CA ILE A 158 2.64 7.95 6.69
C ILE A 158 1.50 7.37 7.52
N ARG A 159 1.29 7.90 8.74
CA ARG A 159 0.20 7.44 9.60
C ARG A 159 -1.17 7.66 8.98
N VAL A 160 -2.02 6.64 9.04
CA VAL A 160 -3.44 6.70 8.71
C VAL A 160 -4.27 6.07 9.83
N ASN A 161 -5.53 6.48 9.93
CA ASN A 161 -6.50 5.80 10.80
C ASN A 161 -7.13 4.64 10.05
N HIS A 162 -7.26 3.53 10.74
CA HIS A 162 -7.94 2.34 10.28
C HIS A 162 -8.32 1.47 11.49
N SER A 163 -9.17 0.46 11.30
CA SER A 163 -9.62 -0.46 12.36
C SER A 163 -8.47 -1.27 13.01
N VAL A 164 -7.35 -1.38 12.32
CA VAL A 164 -6.10 -1.94 12.90
C VAL A 164 -5.18 -0.78 13.29
N PRO A 165 -4.77 -0.68 14.56
CA PRO A 165 -3.78 0.29 14.98
C PRO A 165 -2.48 0.15 14.22
N ASP A 166 -1.72 1.25 14.12
CA ASP A 166 -0.40 1.24 13.51
C ASP A 166 -0.42 1.11 11.96
N ALA A 167 -1.61 1.33 11.34
CA ALA A 167 -1.76 1.35 9.88
C ALA A 167 -1.02 2.54 9.24
N VAL A 168 -0.48 2.32 8.05
CA VAL A 168 0.26 3.34 7.31
C VAL A 168 -0.09 3.35 5.83
N ALA A 169 -0.12 4.54 5.27
CA ALA A 169 0.05 4.78 3.85
C ALA A 169 1.53 4.82 3.49
N LEU A 170 1.84 4.67 2.22
CA LEU A 170 3.21 4.69 1.70
C LEU A 170 3.36 5.81 0.66
N ALA A 171 4.34 6.70 0.86
CA ALA A 171 4.81 7.59 -0.20
C ALA A 171 6.13 7.03 -0.74
N ILE A 172 6.15 6.66 -2.00
CA ILE A 172 7.27 5.98 -2.64
C ILE A 172 7.85 6.91 -3.70
N LYS A 173 9.00 7.50 -3.39
CA LYS A 173 9.74 8.29 -4.36
C LYS A 173 10.48 7.35 -5.32
N THR A 174 10.20 7.53 -6.59
CA THR A 174 10.81 6.79 -7.70
C THR A 174 11.65 7.75 -8.56
N PRO A 175 12.48 7.25 -9.48
CA PRO A 175 13.25 8.10 -10.39
C PRO A 175 12.38 9.00 -11.31
N VAL A 176 11.09 8.69 -11.48
CA VAL A 176 10.18 9.42 -12.38
C VAL A 176 9.08 10.20 -11.66
N GLY A 177 8.99 10.10 -10.34
CA GLY A 177 7.99 10.82 -9.54
C GLY A 177 7.59 10.07 -8.28
N VAL A 178 6.65 10.63 -7.52
CA VAL A 178 6.15 10.04 -6.28
C VAL A 178 4.89 9.24 -6.56
N VAL A 179 4.86 7.99 -6.09
CA VAL A 179 3.66 7.15 -6.05
C VAL A 179 3.19 7.08 -4.60
N VAL A 180 1.90 7.24 -4.38
CA VAL A 180 1.29 7.12 -3.05
C VAL A 180 0.33 5.94 -3.05
N PHE A 181 0.49 5.05 -2.07
CA PHE A 181 -0.48 4.00 -1.74
C PHE A 181 -1.15 4.39 -0.43
N SER A 182 -2.48 4.51 -0.42
CA SER A 182 -3.20 4.87 0.80
C SER A 182 -3.14 3.78 1.88
N GLY A 183 -3.00 2.51 1.48
CA GLY A 183 -3.46 1.40 2.30
C GLY A 183 -4.95 1.57 2.56
N ASP A 184 -5.48 0.87 3.54
CA ASP A 184 -6.83 1.08 4.02
C ASP A 184 -6.83 2.23 5.03
N PHE A 185 -7.76 3.15 4.90
CA PHE A 185 -7.78 4.33 5.76
C PHE A 185 -9.19 4.91 5.93
N LYS A 186 -9.33 5.71 6.96
CA LYS A 186 -10.45 6.63 7.11
C LYS A 186 -9.94 8.00 7.59
N ILE A 187 -10.74 9.03 7.38
CA ILE A 187 -10.52 10.35 7.98
C ILE A 187 -11.32 10.39 9.28
N ASP A 188 -10.65 10.07 10.38
CA ASP A 188 -11.20 10.14 11.72
C ASP A 188 -10.61 11.32 12.47
N THR A 189 -11.47 12.22 12.96
CA THR A 189 -11.05 13.40 13.71
C THR A 189 -11.08 13.20 15.22
N THR A 190 -11.60 12.05 15.67
CA THR A 190 -11.74 11.71 17.09
C THR A 190 -11.31 10.26 17.39
N PRO A 191 -10.16 9.80 16.86
CA PRO A 191 -9.73 8.41 17.03
C PRO A 191 -9.47 8.11 18.52
N VAL A 192 -9.78 6.88 18.94
CA VAL A 192 -9.64 6.45 20.34
C VAL A 192 -8.21 6.60 20.86
N ASN A 193 -7.23 6.35 20.03
CA ASN A 193 -5.80 6.49 20.36
C ASN A 193 -5.25 7.92 20.23
N GLN A 194 -6.09 8.91 19.85
CA GLN A 194 -5.74 10.31 19.62
C GLN A 194 -4.70 10.54 18.50
N GLU A 195 -4.40 9.53 17.71
CA GLU A 195 -3.46 9.61 16.59
C GLU A 195 -4.21 9.74 15.28
N MET A 196 -4.42 10.96 14.80
CA MET A 196 -5.11 11.23 13.53
C MET A 196 -4.24 10.88 12.32
N THR A 197 -4.91 10.64 11.18
CA THR A 197 -4.25 10.58 9.87
C THR A 197 -3.41 11.85 9.63
N ASP A 198 -2.17 11.69 9.17
CA ASP A 198 -1.24 12.80 8.91
C ASP A 198 -1.62 13.55 7.62
N LEU A 199 -2.71 14.31 7.68
CA LEU A 199 -3.22 15.11 6.57
C LEU A 199 -2.24 16.21 6.13
N GLU A 200 -1.41 16.72 7.04
CA GLU A 200 -0.39 17.72 6.73
C GLU A 200 0.62 17.12 5.73
N ARG A 201 1.07 15.90 5.99
CA ARG A 201 2.01 15.20 5.11
C ARG A 201 1.41 14.93 3.73
N PHE A 202 0.16 14.48 3.66
CA PHE A 202 -0.55 14.32 2.40
C PHE A 202 -0.71 15.65 1.65
N GLY A 203 -1.09 16.72 2.36
CA GLY A 203 -1.18 18.06 1.78
C GLY A 203 0.16 18.55 1.20
N LYS A 204 1.28 18.25 1.87
CA LYS A 204 2.62 18.56 1.36
C LYS A 204 2.95 17.76 0.10
N LEU A 205 2.69 16.45 0.09
CA LEU A 205 2.89 15.61 -1.09
C LEU A 205 2.08 16.13 -2.29
N GLY A 206 0.82 16.50 -2.07
CA GLY A 206 -0.03 17.07 -3.11
C GLY A 206 0.51 18.38 -3.67
N ARG A 207 1.08 19.26 -2.83
CA ARG A 207 1.73 20.50 -3.28
C ARG A 207 3.02 20.24 -4.07
N ASP A 208 3.81 19.26 -3.64
CA ASP A 208 5.10 18.90 -4.28
C ASP A 208 4.88 18.15 -5.60
N GLY A 209 3.72 17.53 -5.79
CA GLY A 209 3.29 16.78 -6.94
C GLY A 209 3.39 15.27 -6.75
N VAL A 210 2.29 14.57 -7.00
CA VAL A 210 2.17 13.12 -6.97
C VAL A 210 1.97 12.61 -8.39
N LEU A 211 2.77 11.63 -8.81
CA LEU A 211 2.67 11.02 -10.14
C LEU A 211 1.46 10.08 -10.22
N LEU A 212 1.22 9.30 -9.18
CA LEU A 212 0.14 8.33 -9.09
C LEU A 212 -0.33 8.18 -7.65
N LEU A 213 -1.64 8.19 -7.46
CA LEU A 213 -2.31 7.81 -6.22
C LEU A 213 -3.02 6.47 -6.44
N CYS A 214 -2.62 5.45 -5.69
CA CYS A 214 -3.32 4.19 -5.54
C CYS A 214 -4.11 4.25 -4.23
N GLN A 215 -5.41 4.39 -4.33
CA GLN A 215 -6.30 4.59 -3.19
C GLN A 215 -7.32 3.48 -3.14
N GLU A 216 -7.61 3.01 -1.93
CA GLU A 216 -8.74 2.13 -1.67
C GLU A 216 -10.07 2.84 -1.97
N SER A 217 -11.11 2.07 -2.26
CA SER A 217 -12.43 2.59 -2.59
C SER A 217 -13.56 1.86 -1.87
N THR A 218 -13.24 1.24 -0.74
CA THR A 218 -14.21 0.54 0.10
C THR A 218 -15.31 1.50 0.53
N ASN A 219 -16.57 1.10 0.31
CA ASN A 219 -17.76 1.92 0.59
C ASN A 219 -17.83 3.27 -0.18
N ALA A 220 -17.06 3.49 -1.23
CA ALA A 220 -17.06 4.77 -1.96
C ALA A 220 -18.44 5.17 -2.52
N GLU A 221 -19.30 4.21 -2.84
CA GLU A 221 -20.66 4.43 -3.32
C GLU A 221 -21.72 4.43 -2.20
N ARG A 222 -21.32 4.11 -0.96
CA ARG A 222 -22.24 4.01 0.16
C ARG A 222 -22.48 5.38 0.78
N PRO A 223 -23.74 5.89 0.79
CA PRO A 223 -24.03 7.17 1.44
C PRO A 223 -23.92 7.07 2.96
N GLY A 224 -23.53 8.16 3.61
CA GLY A 224 -23.48 8.28 5.08
C GLY A 224 -22.09 8.56 5.61
N PHE A 225 -21.92 8.28 6.89
CA PHE A 225 -20.69 8.48 7.63
C PHE A 225 -20.29 7.19 8.34
N THR A 226 -19.01 6.97 8.49
CA THR A 226 -18.46 5.89 9.32
C THR A 226 -18.21 6.42 10.72
N SER A 227 -18.59 5.65 11.76
CA SER A 227 -18.28 6.00 13.15
C SER A 227 -16.78 6.08 13.39
N SER A 228 -16.36 6.80 14.43
CA SER A 228 -14.98 6.78 14.93
C SER A 228 -14.60 5.37 15.41
N GLU A 229 -13.34 5.02 15.28
CA GLU A 229 -12.74 3.75 15.71
C GLU A 229 -11.72 3.94 16.81
#